data_dae8afa97330c68270758b84dd657b62
#
_entry.id   dae8afa97330c68270758b84dd657b62
#
_cell.length_a   1.000
_cell.length_b   1.000
_cell.length_c   1.000
_cell.angle_alpha   90.00
_cell.angle_beta   90.00
_cell.angle_gamma   90.00
#
_symmetry.space_group_name_H-M   'P 1'
#
loop_
_entity.id
_entity.type
_entity.pdbx_description
1 polymer ?
#
loop_
_entity_poly.entity_id
_entity_poly.type
_entity_poly.pdbx_seq_one_letter_code
_entity_poly.pdbx_strand_id
1 'polypeptide(L)'
;DPLFTAGYMGVNGAYVVVTADDPSCHSSQNEQDNRHYARAAKIAMVEPSDAQECKDFVRLACEISEEFDTPVLYRTTTRVCHSKGLVEFGERVEHVAPAYARNTRKYVCAPANAYLNHPIVEERLVKLAEYGCTRALENGLNKVELGDGKVGVITASISYQYAKEVFPEGTSFLKLGLTYPLPMDLIRDFAKKVEKLYIIEELDPFMEDEIKAAGIDCVGKELTGKLYELNTELVRERVLGIKPAYKTVDEVKVAKRPPALCPGCPHRGFFYTLSKNKNYVVTGDIGCYTLGFAPPLNCMDVCICMGGGFSAGMGMAKSFQREGVTDKVVFGVMGDSTFFHSGMTGAAEIIYNNGRMIPCVLDNRITGMTGHQDNPGSGYTLMGEEAPMLSVESIFKTYGFDPVLTVDPQDLA
;
A
#
# COMPACT_ATOMS: atom_id res chain seq x y z
N ASP A 1 11.06 -9.19 0.49
CA ASP A 1 11.45 -10.58 0.21
C ASP A 1 10.24 -11.54 0.11
N PRO A 2 9.28 -11.63 1.05
CA PRO A 2 8.23 -12.66 0.99
C PRO A 2 7.45 -12.70 -0.32
N LEU A 3 7.06 -11.56 -0.88
CA LEU A 3 6.32 -11.47 -2.13
C LEU A 3 7.12 -12.04 -3.32
N PHE A 4 8.40 -11.68 -3.43
CA PHE A 4 9.28 -12.18 -4.50
C PHE A 4 9.49 -13.68 -4.39
N THR A 5 9.71 -14.18 -3.18
CA THR A 5 9.88 -15.62 -2.92
C THR A 5 8.62 -16.40 -3.20
N ALA A 6 7.44 -15.86 -2.81
CA ALA A 6 6.15 -16.48 -3.10
C ALA A 6 5.87 -16.56 -4.61
N GLY A 7 6.29 -15.55 -5.39
CA GLY A 7 6.22 -15.58 -6.85
C GLY A 7 7.00 -16.73 -7.48
N TYR A 8 8.12 -17.13 -6.86
CA TYR A 8 8.92 -18.30 -7.30
C TYR A 8 8.35 -19.63 -6.81
N MET A 9 7.83 -19.67 -5.59
CA MET A 9 7.27 -20.90 -4.99
C MET A 9 5.95 -21.32 -5.63
N GLY A 10 5.14 -20.34 -6.05
CA GLY A 10 3.75 -20.58 -6.39
C GLY A 10 2.87 -20.84 -5.16
N VAL A 11 1.66 -21.34 -5.39
CA VAL A 11 0.62 -21.48 -4.39
C VAL A 11 0.08 -22.91 -4.30
N ASN A 12 -0.74 -23.22 -3.30
CA ASN A 12 -1.50 -24.45 -3.23
C ASN A 12 -3.02 -24.20 -3.18
N GLY A 13 -3.41 -23.09 -2.69
CA GLY A 13 -4.72 -22.47 -2.81
C GLY A 13 -4.52 -21.02 -3.18
N ALA A 14 -5.57 -20.30 -3.47
CA ALA A 14 -5.48 -18.92 -3.92
C ALA A 14 -4.69 -18.04 -2.92
N TYR A 15 -3.76 -17.25 -3.45
CA TYR A 15 -3.00 -16.28 -2.68
C TYR A 15 -3.16 -14.89 -3.32
N VAL A 16 -4.05 -14.10 -2.74
CA VAL A 16 -4.33 -12.73 -3.18
C VAL A 16 -3.77 -11.75 -2.16
N VAL A 17 -2.91 -10.85 -2.62
CA VAL A 17 -2.33 -9.77 -1.82
C VAL A 17 -3.05 -8.47 -2.16
N VAL A 18 -3.89 -7.99 -1.25
CA VAL A 18 -4.57 -6.71 -1.43
C VAL A 18 -3.59 -5.58 -1.10
N THR A 19 -3.48 -4.62 -2.02
CA THR A 19 -2.69 -3.41 -1.85
C THR A 19 -3.49 -2.19 -2.27
N ALA A 20 -3.26 -1.07 -1.59
CA ALA A 20 -3.95 0.17 -1.88
C ALA A 20 -2.93 1.30 -1.98
N ASP A 21 -2.94 2.00 -3.13
CA ASP A 21 -2.12 3.18 -3.35
C ASP A 21 -2.90 4.45 -3.03
N ASP A 22 -2.16 5.48 -2.63
CA ASP A 22 -2.70 6.81 -2.33
C ASP A 22 -2.17 7.87 -3.32
N PRO A 23 -2.67 7.94 -4.57
CA PRO A 23 -2.41 9.09 -5.43
C PRO A 23 -2.79 10.38 -4.69
N SER A 24 -1.94 11.42 -4.73
CA SER A 24 -2.02 12.62 -3.87
C SER A 24 -1.57 12.43 -2.42
N CYS A 25 -0.93 11.34 -2.08
CA CYS A 25 -0.51 10.99 -0.73
C CYS A 25 -1.65 10.86 0.30
N HIS A 26 -2.72 11.64 0.22
CA HIS A 26 -3.80 11.72 1.22
C HIS A 26 -3.26 11.73 2.66
N SER A 27 -3.34 10.61 3.37
CA SER A 27 -2.76 10.45 4.72
C SER A 27 -1.51 9.56 4.73
N SER A 28 -1.00 9.15 3.56
CA SER A 28 0.24 8.37 3.44
C SER A 28 1.47 9.24 3.56
N GLN A 29 2.60 8.62 3.88
CA GLN A 29 3.90 9.27 4.02
C GLN A 29 4.56 9.61 2.68
N ASN A 30 4.11 8.97 1.62
CA ASN A 30 4.60 9.13 0.25
C ASN A 30 3.52 8.74 -0.74
N GLU A 31 3.75 9.03 -2.00
CA GLU A 31 2.94 8.59 -3.13
C GLU A 31 3.63 7.37 -3.75
N GLN A 32 3.06 6.18 -3.56
CA GLN A 32 3.60 4.92 -4.07
C GLN A 32 2.83 4.45 -5.30
N ASP A 33 3.52 3.71 -6.16
CA ASP A 33 2.92 2.97 -7.26
C ASP A 33 3.25 1.48 -7.12
N ASN A 34 2.34 0.73 -6.50
CA ASN A 34 2.54 -0.69 -6.21
C ASN A 34 2.51 -1.58 -7.46
N ARG A 35 2.17 -1.04 -8.64
CA ARG A 35 2.26 -1.75 -9.92
C ARG A 35 3.69 -2.22 -10.21
N HIS A 36 4.67 -1.44 -9.80
CA HIS A 36 6.08 -1.81 -9.92
C HIS A 36 6.46 -3.04 -9.08
N TYR A 37 5.77 -3.29 -7.95
CA TYR A 37 6.00 -4.50 -7.15
C TYR A 37 5.52 -5.75 -7.87
N ALA A 38 4.39 -5.72 -8.58
CA ALA A 38 3.93 -6.85 -9.38
C ALA A 38 4.94 -7.19 -10.48
N ARG A 39 5.44 -6.16 -11.20
CA ARG A 39 6.48 -6.32 -12.22
C ARG A 39 7.78 -6.89 -11.63
N ALA A 40 8.25 -6.34 -10.53
CA ALA A 40 9.50 -6.76 -9.90
C ALA A 40 9.40 -8.17 -9.31
N ALA A 41 8.25 -8.54 -8.73
CA ALA A 41 8.00 -9.87 -8.18
C ALA A 41 7.56 -10.91 -9.23
N LYS A 42 7.29 -10.48 -10.48
CA LYS A 42 6.84 -11.33 -11.59
C LYS A 42 5.55 -12.10 -11.28
N ILE A 43 4.57 -11.40 -10.69
CA ILE A 43 3.26 -11.95 -10.30
C ILE A 43 2.14 -11.22 -11.02
N ALA A 44 1.00 -11.87 -11.18
CA ALA A 44 -0.17 -11.25 -11.80
C ALA A 44 -0.68 -10.05 -10.96
N MET A 45 -1.23 -9.04 -11.66
CA MET A 45 -1.89 -7.90 -10.99
C MET A 45 -3.26 -7.64 -11.59
N VAL A 46 -4.23 -7.43 -10.68
CA VAL A 46 -5.63 -7.16 -11.01
C VAL A 46 -6.06 -5.84 -10.38
N GLU A 47 -6.72 -4.98 -11.17
CA GLU A 47 -7.17 -3.67 -10.74
C GLU A 47 -8.66 -3.43 -11.05
N PRO A 48 -9.54 -3.35 -10.03
CA PRO A 48 -10.94 -2.99 -10.22
C PRO A 48 -11.10 -1.49 -10.44
N SER A 49 -12.20 -1.09 -11.11
CA SER A 49 -12.54 0.31 -11.37
C SER A 49 -13.72 0.84 -10.57
N ASP A 50 -14.50 -0.04 -9.94
CA ASP A 50 -15.69 0.31 -9.17
C ASP A 50 -16.04 -0.77 -8.13
N ALA A 51 -17.13 -0.53 -7.37
CA ALA A 51 -17.55 -1.42 -6.28
C ALA A 51 -17.99 -2.82 -6.77
N GLN A 52 -18.60 -2.93 -7.95
CA GLN A 52 -19.00 -4.23 -8.50
C GLN A 52 -17.75 -5.03 -8.88
N GLU A 53 -16.81 -4.41 -9.57
CA GLU A 53 -15.55 -5.06 -9.93
C GLU A 53 -14.71 -5.38 -8.69
N CYS A 54 -14.76 -4.57 -7.63
CA CYS A 54 -14.11 -4.90 -6.36
C CYS A 54 -14.58 -6.26 -5.82
N LYS A 55 -15.84 -6.59 -5.96
CA LYS A 55 -16.39 -7.90 -5.57
C LYS A 55 -16.03 -9.00 -6.57
N ASP A 56 -16.28 -8.75 -7.86
CA ASP A 56 -16.20 -9.81 -8.89
C ASP A 56 -14.75 -10.19 -9.17
N PHE A 57 -13.83 -9.23 -9.19
CA PHE A 57 -12.42 -9.46 -9.50
C PHE A 57 -11.66 -10.19 -8.37
N VAL A 58 -12.14 -10.16 -7.11
CA VAL A 58 -11.56 -11.01 -6.05
C VAL A 58 -11.69 -12.49 -6.42
N ARG A 59 -12.85 -12.93 -6.92
CA ARG A 59 -13.04 -14.29 -7.38
C ARG A 59 -12.12 -14.62 -8.55
N LEU A 60 -12.06 -13.74 -9.55
CA LEU A 60 -11.18 -13.93 -10.71
C LEU A 60 -9.69 -13.94 -10.29
N ALA A 61 -9.30 -13.12 -9.33
CA ALA A 61 -7.94 -13.13 -8.78
C ALA A 61 -7.59 -14.47 -8.10
N CYS A 62 -8.55 -15.06 -7.37
CA CYS A 62 -8.38 -16.39 -6.79
C CYS A 62 -8.24 -17.47 -7.89
N GLU A 63 -9.09 -17.44 -8.91
CA GLU A 63 -9.04 -18.37 -10.05
C GLU A 63 -7.70 -18.25 -10.82
N ILE A 64 -7.23 -17.02 -11.08
CA ILE A 64 -5.92 -16.77 -11.72
C ILE A 64 -4.78 -17.30 -10.83
N SER A 65 -4.85 -17.05 -9.52
CA SER A 65 -3.83 -17.51 -8.59
C SER A 65 -3.65 -19.02 -8.62
N GLU A 66 -4.74 -19.78 -8.55
CA GLU A 66 -4.72 -21.24 -8.55
C GLU A 66 -4.34 -21.82 -9.91
N GLU A 67 -4.91 -21.30 -10.99
CA GLU A 67 -4.65 -21.79 -12.34
C GLU A 67 -3.22 -21.57 -12.79
N PHE A 68 -2.69 -20.38 -12.55
CA PHE A 68 -1.33 -20.01 -12.98
C PHE A 68 -0.27 -20.24 -11.91
N ASP A 69 -0.63 -20.82 -10.77
CA ASP A 69 0.30 -21.13 -9.68
C ASP A 69 1.12 -19.91 -9.23
N THR A 70 0.46 -18.80 -8.93
CA THR A 70 1.11 -17.52 -8.64
C THR A 70 0.33 -16.71 -7.61
N PRO A 71 0.99 -15.95 -6.72
CA PRO A 71 0.30 -14.87 -6.02
C PRO A 71 -0.29 -13.87 -7.02
N VAL A 72 -1.40 -13.24 -6.66
CA VAL A 72 -2.01 -12.14 -7.42
C VAL A 72 -2.00 -10.89 -6.57
N LEU A 73 -1.43 -9.81 -7.09
CA LEU A 73 -1.54 -8.50 -6.49
C LEU A 73 -2.88 -7.89 -6.88
N TYR A 74 -3.76 -7.69 -5.91
CA TYR A 74 -5.06 -7.06 -6.09
C TYR A 74 -4.94 -5.60 -5.68
N ARG A 75 -4.80 -4.71 -6.67
CA ARG A 75 -4.49 -3.30 -6.44
C ARG A 75 -5.73 -2.43 -6.51
N THR A 76 -5.91 -1.62 -5.50
CA THR A 76 -6.92 -0.54 -5.45
C THR A 76 -6.25 0.81 -5.25
N THR A 77 -7.00 1.88 -5.39
CA THR A 77 -6.56 3.24 -5.07
C THR A 77 -7.54 3.89 -4.10
N THR A 78 -7.14 4.99 -3.48
CA THR A 78 -7.97 5.71 -2.50
C THR A 78 -9.40 5.94 -2.99
N ARG A 79 -9.58 6.35 -4.24
CA ARG A 79 -10.93 6.66 -4.75
C ARG A 79 -11.79 5.41 -4.93
N VAL A 80 -11.20 4.30 -5.36
CA VAL A 80 -11.92 3.02 -5.42
C VAL A 80 -12.31 2.56 -4.02
N CYS A 81 -11.36 2.61 -3.05
CA CYS A 81 -11.59 2.17 -1.67
C CYS A 81 -12.66 3.00 -0.94
N HIS A 82 -12.76 4.30 -1.23
CA HIS A 82 -13.72 5.21 -0.61
C HIS A 82 -15.02 5.36 -1.40
N SER A 83 -15.11 4.79 -2.60
CA SER A 83 -16.35 4.83 -3.39
C SER A 83 -17.43 3.94 -2.78
N LYS A 84 -18.67 4.25 -3.10
CA LYS A 84 -19.83 3.44 -2.77
C LYS A 84 -20.65 3.24 -4.04
N GLY A 85 -21.13 2.04 -4.27
CA GLY A 85 -21.94 1.69 -5.43
C GLY A 85 -22.94 0.58 -5.10
N LEU A 86 -23.84 0.34 -6.01
CA LEU A 86 -24.73 -0.83 -5.96
C LEU A 86 -23.90 -2.04 -6.41
N VAL A 87 -24.02 -3.13 -5.67
CA VAL A 87 -23.33 -4.38 -5.94
C VAL A 87 -24.34 -5.51 -6.00
N GLU A 88 -24.36 -6.23 -7.10
CA GLU A 88 -25.13 -7.46 -7.26
C GLU A 88 -24.39 -8.61 -6.58
N PHE A 89 -25.11 -9.34 -5.71
CA PHE A 89 -24.58 -10.54 -5.10
C PHE A 89 -24.66 -11.71 -6.09
N GLY A 90 -23.61 -12.50 -6.16
CA GLY A 90 -23.61 -13.79 -6.85
C GLY A 90 -23.96 -14.93 -5.90
N GLU A 91 -24.09 -16.13 -6.44
CA GLU A 91 -24.19 -17.34 -5.64
C GLU A 91 -22.85 -17.69 -4.99
N ARG A 92 -22.90 -18.22 -3.77
CA ARG A 92 -21.72 -18.74 -3.08
C ARG A 92 -21.23 -20.00 -3.79
N VAL A 93 -19.98 -20.01 -4.20
CA VAL A 93 -19.31 -21.19 -4.74
C VAL A 93 -18.58 -21.89 -3.60
N GLU A 94 -18.91 -23.14 -3.35
CA GLU A 94 -18.19 -23.97 -2.37
C GLU A 94 -16.88 -24.47 -2.99
N HIS A 95 -15.79 -24.23 -2.31
CA HIS A 95 -14.48 -24.74 -2.69
C HIS A 95 -14.03 -25.82 -1.70
N VAL A 96 -13.53 -26.90 -2.25
CA VAL A 96 -12.88 -27.95 -1.46
C VAL A 96 -11.39 -27.60 -1.35
N ALA A 97 -10.93 -27.34 -0.13
CA ALA A 97 -9.51 -27.09 0.10
C ALA A 97 -8.68 -28.29 -0.40
N PRO A 98 -7.60 -28.05 -1.15
CA PRO A 98 -6.73 -29.15 -1.58
C PRO A 98 -6.11 -29.85 -0.37
N ALA A 99 -6.05 -31.18 -0.44
CA ALA A 99 -5.44 -31.95 0.63
C ALA A 99 -3.93 -31.62 0.75
N TYR A 100 -3.43 -31.62 1.98
CA TYR A 100 -2.00 -31.42 2.20
C TYR A 100 -1.18 -32.50 1.48
N ALA A 101 -0.26 -32.05 0.63
CA ALA A 101 0.73 -32.90 -0.01
C ALA A 101 2.12 -32.31 0.17
N ARG A 102 3.04 -33.06 0.77
CA ARG A 102 4.41 -32.60 0.95
C ARG A 102 5.10 -32.49 -0.40
N ASN A 103 5.57 -31.28 -0.73
CA ASN A 103 6.35 -31.02 -1.94
C ASN A 103 7.52 -30.07 -1.61
N THR A 104 8.63 -30.64 -1.17
CA THR A 104 9.82 -29.89 -0.79
C THR A 104 10.46 -29.19 -2.00
N ARG A 105 10.34 -29.77 -3.20
CA ARG A 105 10.82 -29.17 -4.43
C ARG A 105 10.11 -27.83 -4.72
N LYS A 106 8.80 -27.77 -4.49
CA LYS A 106 7.99 -26.55 -4.73
C LYS A 106 8.14 -25.53 -3.59
N TYR A 107 7.97 -25.97 -2.35
CA TYR A 107 7.75 -25.06 -1.20
C TYR A 107 9.01 -24.72 -0.39
N VAL A 108 10.14 -25.31 -0.70
CA VAL A 108 11.42 -24.94 -0.07
C VAL A 108 12.19 -24.06 -1.05
N CYS A 109 12.23 -22.75 -0.80
CA CYS A 109 12.88 -21.78 -1.68
C CYS A 109 14.42 -21.77 -1.46
N ALA A 110 15.04 -22.94 -1.63
CA ALA A 110 16.48 -23.06 -1.66
C ALA A 110 17.03 -22.61 -3.04
N PRO A 111 18.31 -22.16 -3.14
CA PRO A 111 18.88 -21.67 -4.39
C PRO A 111 18.71 -22.63 -5.58
N ALA A 112 18.90 -23.94 -5.36
CA ALA A 112 18.73 -24.95 -6.41
C ALA A 112 17.27 -25.02 -6.91
N ASN A 113 16.31 -24.94 -6.02
CA ASN A 113 14.89 -24.93 -6.39
C ASN A 113 14.50 -23.62 -7.07
N ALA A 114 15.00 -22.48 -6.60
CA ALA A 114 14.77 -21.18 -7.22
C ALA A 114 15.30 -21.14 -8.66
N TYR A 115 16.50 -21.67 -8.90
CA TYR A 115 17.07 -21.79 -10.25
C TYR A 115 16.16 -22.57 -11.20
N LEU A 116 15.59 -23.69 -10.74
CA LEU A 116 14.68 -24.51 -11.54
C LEU A 116 13.27 -23.87 -11.69
N ASN A 117 12.88 -22.99 -10.77
CA ASN A 117 11.59 -22.28 -10.83
C ASN A 117 11.64 -21.08 -11.76
N HIS A 118 12.81 -20.48 -11.99
CA HIS A 118 12.94 -19.28 -12.80
C HIS A 118 12.33 -19.42 -14.23
N PRO A 119 12.63 -20.45 -15.01
CA PRO A 119 11.98 -20.65 -16.30
C PRO A 119 10.45 -20.78 -16.20
N ILE A 120 9.94 -21.44 -15.15
CA ILE A 120 8.49 -21.59 -14.91
C ILE A 120 7.84 -20.22 -14.66
N VAL A 121 8.51 -19.34 -13.92
CA VAL A 121 8.03 -17.98 -13.67
C VAL A 121 7.94 -17.17 -14.96
N GLU A 122 8.96 -17.25 -15.83
CA GLU A 122 8.96 -16.55 -17.12
C GLU A 122 7.88 -17.08 -18.08
N GLU A 123 7.74 -18.40 -18.18
CA GLU A 123 6.69 -19.03 -19.01
C GLU A 123 5.28 -18.66 -18.50
N ARG A 124 5.11 -18.57 -17.19
CA ARG A 124 3.86 -18.16 -16.57
C ARG A 124 3.44 -16.73 -16.97
N LEU A 125 4.40 -15.80 -17.01
CA LEU A 125 4.10 -14.43 -17.47
C LEU A 125 3.60 -14.41 -18.91
N VAL A 126 4.16 -15.23 -19.79
CA VAL A 126 3.67 -15.38 -21.18
C VAL A 126 2.23 -15.88 -21.18
N LYS A 127 1.94 -16.97 -20.46
CA LYS A 127 0.59 -17.53 -20.36
C LYS A 127 -0.43 -16.54 -19.76
N LEU A 128 -0.03 -15.74 -18.77
CA LEU A 128 -0.88 -14.70 -18.21
C LEU A 128 -1.15 -13.57 -19.20
N ALA A 129 -0.18 -13.18 -20.02
CA ALA A 129 -0.41 -12.20 -21.09
C ALA A 129 -1.38 -12.75 -22.16
N GLU A 130 -1.26 -14.03 -22.55
CA GLU A 130 -2.21 -14.71 -23.44
C GLU A 130 -3.61 -14.79 -22.83
N TYR A 131 -3.72 -15.13 -21.54
CA TYR A 131 -4.98 -15.08 -20.80
C TYR A 131 -5.62 -13.69 -20.86
N GLY A 132 -4.82 -12.64 -20.70
CA GLY A 132 -5.25 -11.25 -20.80
C GLY A 132 -5.82 -10.89 -22.20
N CYS A 133 -5.33 -11.54 -23.24
CA CYS A 133 -5.82 -11.36 -24.62
C CYS A 133 -7.11 -12.13 -24.94
N THR A 134 -7.45 -13.15 -24.17
CA THR A 134 -8.52 -14.12 -24.49
C THR A 134 -9.55 -14.21 -23.37
N ARG A 135 -9.35 -15.10 -22.43
CA ARG A 135 -10.30 -15.42 -21.36
C ARG A 135 -10.62 -14.23 -20.43
N ALA A 136 -9.68 -13.31 -20.28
CA ALA A 136 -9.93 -12.08 -19.53
C ALA A 136 -10.97 -11.16 -20.20
N LEU A 137 -11.14 -11.25 -21.51
CA LEU A 137 -12.25 -10.62 -22.24
C LEU A 137 -13.56 -11.37 -22.05
N GLU A 138 -13.52 -12.69 -22.08
CA GLU A 138 -14.72 -13.55 -21.95
C GLU A 138 -15.36 -13.42 -20.57
N ASN A 139 -14.56 -13.33 -19.51
CA ASN A 139 -15.04 -13.24 -18.13
C ASN A 139 -15.19 -11.79 -17.62
N GLY A 140 -14.95 -10.79 -18.47
CA GLY A 140 -15.17 -9.37 -18.16
C GLY A 140 -14.06 -8.71 -17.35
N LEU A 141 -12.94 -9.38 -17.08
CA LEU A 141 -11.78 -8.78 -16.40
C LEU A 141 -11.18 -7.66 -17.27
N ASN A 142 -10.95 -7.93 -18.57
CA ASN A 142 -10.64 -6.91 -19.56
C ASN A 142 -11.87 -6.62 -20.44
N LYS A 143 -12.01 -5.39 -20.93
CA LYS A 143 -13.17 -4.98 -21.70
C LYS A 143 -12.77 -4.13 -22.90
N VAL A 144 -13.30 -4.45 -24.08
CA VAL A 144 -13.13 -3.67 -25.30
C VAL A 144 -14.48 -3.08 -25.68
N GLU A 145 -14.54 -1.77 -25.83
CA GLU A 145 -15.70 -1.03 -26.33
C GLU A 145 -15.26 -0.27 -27.59
N LEU A 146 -15.75 -0.67 -28.75
CA LEU A 146 -15.40 -0.02 -30.00
C LEU A 146 -16.39 1.11 -30.32
N GLY A 147 -15.85 2.24 -30.70
CA GLY A 147 -16.57 3.42 -31.14
C GLY A 147 -16.38 3.67 -32.65
N ASP A 148 -16.15 4.94 -33.04
CA ASP A 148 -16.03 5.37 -34.44
C ASP A 148 -14.62 5.21 -35.03
N GLY A 149 -13.64 4.78 -34.24
CA GLY A 149 -12.26 4.55 -34.65
C GLY A 149 -11.36 5.79 -34.65
N LYS A 150 -11.88 7.00 -34.36
CA LYS A 150 -11.03 8.21 -34.33
C LYS A 150 -10.18 8.29 -33.08
N VAL A 151 -10.77 7.99 -31.93
CA VAL A 151 -10.11 8.09 -30.64
C VAL A 151 -10.22 6.77 -29.89
N GLY A 152 -9.09 6.29 -29.39
CA GLY A 152 -9.00 5.18 -28.46
C GLY A 152 -8.39 5.57 -27.14
N VAL A 153 -8.87 4.95 -26.05
CA VAL A 153 -8.35 5.13 -24.69
C VAL A 153 -8.04 3.77 -24.10
N ILE A 154 -6.80 3.56 -23.67
CA ILE A 154 -6.42 2.44 -22.82
C ILE A 154 -6.32 2.95 -21.39
N THR A 155 -6.94 2.25 -20.45
CA THR A 155 -7.03 2.71 -19.07
C THR A 155 -7.31 1.53 -18.11
N ALA A 156 -7.11 1.76 -16.83
CA ALA A 156 -7.36 0.79 -15.76
C ALA A 156 -7.86 1.49 -14.49
N SER A 157 -8.35 0.71 -13.54
CA SER A 157 -8.77 1.20 -12.22
C SER A 157 -9.74 2.38 -12.33
N ILE A 158 -9.70 3.31 -11.38
CA ILE A 158 -10.60 4.49 -11.32
C ILE A 158 -10.43 5.42 -12.54
N SER A 159 -9.25 5.43 -13.18
CA SER A 159 -9.01 6.23 -14.38
C SER A 159 -9.96 5.90 -15.53
N TYR A 160 -10.48 4.65 -15.58
CA TYR A 160 -11.51 4.27 -16.54
C TYR A 160 -12.79 5.07 -16.33
N GLN A 161 -13.23 5.23 -15.10
CA GLN A 161 -14.45 5.99 -14.80
C GLN A 161 -14.29 7.48 -15.20
N TYR A 162 -13.14 8.07 -14.91
CA TYR A 162 -12.86 9.45 -15.32
C TYR A 162 -12.82 9.61 -16.85
N ALA A 163 -12.17 8.68 -17.54
CA ALA A 163 -12.10 8.71 -18.99
C ALA A 163 -13.47 8.53 -19.64
N LYS A 164 -14.28 7.62 -19.14
CA LYS A 164 -15.66 7.38 -19.64
C LYS A 164 -16.55 8.61 -19.50
N GLU A 165 -16.39 9.39 -18.46
CA GLU A 165 -17.17 10.62 -18.25
C GLU A 165 -16.70 11.79 -19.15
N VAL A 166 -15.42 11.80 -19.49
CA VAL A 166 -14.79 12.96 -20.17
C VAL A 166 -14.77 12.84 -21.68
N PHE A 167 -14.42 11.65 -22.19
CA PHE A 167 -14.25 11.48 -23.62
C PHE A 167 -15.61 11.46 -24.33
N PRO A 168 -15.70 12.04 -25.55
CA PRO A 168 -16.96 12.15 -26.27
C PRO A 168 -17.53 10.79 -26.67
N GLU A 169 -18.82 10.79 -26.98
CA GLU A 169 -19.48 9.63 -27.59
C GLU A 169 -18.77 9.22 -28.88
N GLY A 170 -18.68 7.93 -29.15
CA GLY A 170 -17.90 7.38 -30.27
C GLY A 170 -16.44 7.05 -29.94
N THR A 171 -15.93 7.38 -28.75
CA THR A 171 -14.59 6.98 -28.30
C THR A 171 -14.54 5.49 -28.06
N SER A 172 -13.47 4.84 -28.53
CA SER A 172 -13.18 3.44 -28.25
C SER A 172 -12.43 3.30 -26.93
N PHE A 173 -12.75 2.27 -26.14
CA PHE A 173 -12.07 2.01 -24.86
C PHE A 173 -11.53 0.58 -24.81
N LEU A 174 -10.30 0.45 -24.34
CA LEU A 174 -9.74 -0.79 -23.82
C LEU A 174 -9.51 -0.61 -22.31
N LYS A 175 -10.39 -1.18 -21.53
CA LYS A 175 -10.26 -1.21 -20.07
C LYS A 175 -9.54 -2.48 -19.66
N LEU A 176 -8.43 -2.34 -18.97
CA LEU A 176 -7.65 -3.44 -18.44
C LEU A 176 -7.96 -3.65 -16.95
N GLY A 177 -8.40 -4.86 -16.62
CA GLY A 177 -8.49 -5.33 -15.24
C GLY A 177 -7.28 -6.20 -14.88
N LEU A 178 -6.70 -6.96 -15.84
CA LEU A 178 -5.37 -7.54 -15.72
C LEU A 178 -4.35 -6.53 -16.26
N THR A 179 -3.63 -5.88 -15.35
CA THR A 179 -2.69 -4.80 -15.67
C THR A 179 -1.22 -5.22 -15.61
N TYR A 180 -0.95 -6.44 -15.13
CA TYR A 180 0.36 -7.05 -15.27
C TYR A 180 0.25 -8.59 -15.28
N PRO A 181 0.93 -9.28 -16.23
CA PRO A 181 1.58 -8.70 -17.41
C PRO A 181 0.56 -8.08 -18.39
N LEU A 182 0.99 -7.06 -19.14
CA LEU A 182 0.10 -6.42 -20.11
C LEU A 182 -0.23 -7.36 -21.27
N PRO A 183 -1.49 -7.42 -21.72
CA PRO A 183 -1.92 -8.21 -22.88
C PRO A 183 -1.55 -7.50 -24.19
N MET A 184 -0.26 -7.51 -24.54
CA MET A 184 0.30 -6.67 -25.60
C MET A 184 -0.28 -6.93 -26.98
N ASP A 185 -0.70 -8.15 -27.28
CA ASP A 185 -1.33 -8.45 -28.60
C ASP A 185 -2.73 -7.83 -28.69
N LEU A 186 -3.52 -7.89 -27.60
CA LEU A 186 -4.80 -7.19 -27.51
C LEU A 186 -4.62 -5.67 -27.64
N ILE A 187 -3.60 -5.12 -26.99
CA ILE A 187 -3.26 -3.70 -27.06
C ILE A 187 -2.88 -3.29 -28.50
N ARG A 188 -2.04 -4.07 -29.17
CA ARG A 188 -1.67 -3.83 -30.59
C ARG A 188 -2.88 -3.88 -31.51
N ASP A 189 -3.77 -4.85 -31.31
CA ASP A 189 -4.97 -5.00 -32.14
C ASP A 189 -6.00 -3.90 -31.86
N PHE A 190 -6.08 -3.39 -30.63
CA PHE A 190 -6.89 -2.22 -30.29
C PHE A 190 -6.30 -0.94 -30.94
N ALA A 191 -5.00 -0.73 -30.81
CA ALA A 191 -4.31 0.43 -31.34
C ALA A 191 -4.48 0.58 -32.88
N LYS A 192 -4.49 -0.53 -33.62
CA LYS A 192 -4.75 -0.53 -35.08
C LYS A 192 -6.15 -0.07 -35.48
N LYS A 193 -7.10 -0.06 -34.55
CA LYS A 193 -8.52 0.27 -34.81
C LYS A 193 -8.86 1.73 -34.53
N VAL A 194 -7.86 2.54 -34.13
CA VAL A 194 -8.06 3.93 -33.76
C VAL A 194 -6.99 4.82 -34.41
N GLU A 195 -7.36 6.04 -34.73
CA GLU A 195 -6.44 7.01 -35.35
C GLU A 195 -5.54 7.68 -34.30
N LYS A 196 -6.07 7.94 -33.10
CA LYS A 196 -5.34 8.54 -32.00
C LYS A 196 -5.56 7.75 -30.72
N LEU A 197 -4.47 7.39 -30.04
CA LEU A 197 -4.48 6.57 -28.84
C LEU A 197 -4.06 7.40 -27.63
N TYR A 198 -4.86 7.32 -26.56
CA TYR A 198 -4.55 7.89 -25.25
C TYR A 198 -4.36 6.79 -24.22
N ILE A 199 -3.42 7.02 -23.30
CA ILE A 199 -3.25 6.20 -22.08
C ILE A 199 -3.63 7.08 -20.89
N ILE A 200 -4.68 6.69 -20.17
CA ILE A 200 -5.14 7.41 -18.99
C ILE A 200 -4.93 6.53 -17.77
N GLU A 201 -3.93 6.87 -16.99
CA GLU A 201 -3.55 6.16 -15.76
C GLU A 201 -3.05 7.15 -14.69
N GLU A 202 -3.21 6.82 -13.42
CA GLU A 202 -2.64 7.59 -12.31
C GLU A 202 -1.17 7.23 -12.07
N LEU A 203 -0.47 8.03 -11.28
CA LEU A 203 0.92 7.83 -10.85
C LEU A 203 1.92 7.74 -12.01
N ASP A 204 2.77 6.71 -12.03
CA ASP A 204 3.82 6.54 -13.03
C ASP A 204 3.27 6.13 -14.42
N PRO A 205 4.04 6.31 -15.50
CA PRO A 205 3.67 5.82 -16.84
C PRO A 205 3.88 4.29 -16.95
N PHE A 206 3.19 3.53 -16.13
CA PHE A 206 3.40 2.08 -16.02
C PHE A 206 2.96 1.33 -17.28
N MET A 207 1.74 1.61 -17.78
CA MET A 207 1.22 1.02 -19.02
C MET A 207 1.81 1.75 -20.24
N GLU A 208 1.87 3.08 -20.16
CA GLU A 208 2.37 3.92 -21.25
C GLU A 208 3.79 3.57 -21.68
N ASP A 209 4.70 3.36 -20.71
CA ASP A 209 6.09 3.02 -20.99
C ASP A 209 6.22 1.68 -21.72
N GLU A 210 5.47 0.65 -21.33
CA GLU A 210 5.48 -0.64 -22.01
C GLU A 210 4.85 -0.56 -23.41
N ILE A 211 3.77 0.20 -23.56
CA ILE A 211 3.08 0.40 -24.84
C ILE A 211 4.00 1.15 -25.82
N LYS A 212 4.66 2.23 -25.36
CA LYS A 212 5.65 2.96 -26.15
C LYS A 212 6.88 2.12 -26.49
N ALA A 213 7.38 1.33 -25.55
CA ALA A 213 8.50 0.40 -25.79
C ALA A 213 8.17 -0.67 -26.86
N ALA A 214 6.90 -1.03 -27.01
CA ALA A 214 6.42 -1.94 -28.07
C ALA A 214 6.25 -1.23 -29.44
N GLY A 215 6.61 0.05 -29.56
CA GLY A 215 6.53 0.82 -30.80
C GLY A 215 5.11 1.31 -31.15
N ILE A 216 4.23 1.43 -30.16
CA ILE A 216 2.86 1.94 -30.35
C ILE A 216 2.83 3.42 -29.97
N ASP A 217 2.48 4.27 -30.92
CA ASP A 217 2.32 5.70 -30.68
C ASP A 217 1.10 5.95 -29.78
N CYS A 218 1.30 6.66 -28.67
CA CYS A 218 0.24 7.02 -27.75
C CYS A 218 0.59 8.30 -26.99
N VAL A 219 -0.44 8.94 -26.46
CA VAL A 219 -0.37 10.17 -25.66
C VAL A 219 -0.85 9.84 -24.24
N GLY A 220 -0.06 10.18 -23.24
CA GLY A 220 -0.40 9.83 -21.86
C GLY A 220 0.06 10.89 -20.84
N LYS A 221 1.12 10.61 -20.11
CA LYS A 221 1.63 11.48 -19.03
C LYS A 221 2.07 12.86 -19.44
N GLU A 222 2.38 13.08 -20.71
CA GLU A 222 2.63 14.41 -21.25
C GLU A 222 1.42 15.35 -21.12
N LEU A 223 0.20 14.79 -21.08
CA LEU A 223 -1.03 15.54 -20.81
C LEU A 223 -1.44 15.43 -19.33
N THR A 224 -1.57 14.21 -18.81
CA THR A 224 -2.12 14.00 -17.46
C THR A 224 -1.13 14.34 -16.34
N GLY A 225 0.16 14.30 -16.61
CA GLY A 225 1.21 14.50 -15.61
C GLY A 225 1.36 13.29 -14.70
N LYS A 226 2.29 13.38 -13.73
CA LYS A 226 2.62 12.33 -12.78
C LYS A 226 2.24 12.68 -11.34
N LEU A 227 1.91 13.94 -11.08
CA LEU A 227 1.67 14.43 -9.73
C LEU A 227 0.20 14.32 -9.37
N TYR A 228 -0.03 13.77 -8.20
CA TYR A 228 -1.32 13.71 -7.56
C TYR A 228 -2.34 12.81 -8.27
N GLU A 229 -3.53 12.69 -7.65
CA GLU A 229 -4.64 11.93 -8.22
C GLU A 229 -5.22 12.61 -9.46
N LEU A 230 -5.77 11.80 -10.35
CA LEU A 230 -6.63 12.29 -11.42
C LEU A 230 -8.05 12.47 -10.90
N ASN A 231 -8.81 13.26 -11.62
CA ASN A 231 -10.25 13.39 -11.49
C ASN A 231 -10.85 13.80 -12.84
N THR A 232 -12.14 13.71 -12.96
CA THR A 232 -12.88 14.04 -14.19
C THR A 232 -12.52 15.41 -14.75
N GLU A 233 -12.45 16.43 -13.89
CA GLU A 233 -12.18 17.80 -14.33
C GLU A 233 -10.74 18.00 -14.82
N LEU A 234 -9.76 17.39 -14.14
CA LEU A 234 -8.37 17.43 -14.58
C LEU A 234 -8.18 16.71 -15.93
N VAL A 235 -8.81 15.54 -16.10
CA VAL A 235 -8.76 14.83 -17.38
C VAL A 235 -9.41 15.65 -18.49
N ARG A 236 -10.56 16.26 -18.21
CA ARG A 236 -11.27 17.14 -19.17
C ARG A 236 -10.42 18.34 -19.59
N GLU A 237 -9.82 19.02 -18.62
CA GLU A 237 -8.97 20.18 -18.89
C GLU A 237 -7.72 19.79 -19.68
N ARG A 238 -7.01 18.77 -19.22
CA ARG A 238 -5.71 18.40 -19.79
C ARG A 238 -5.81 17.69 -21.15
N VAL A 239 -6.85 16.90 -21.35
CA VAL A 239 -7.05 16.13 -22.60
C VAL A 239 -7.85 16.91 -23.63
N LEU A 240 -8.94 17.58 -23.21
CA LEU A 240 -9.84 18.29 -24.13
C LEU A 240 -9.59 19.81 -24.16
N GLY A 241 -8.75 20.36 -23.28
CA GLY A 241 -8.51 21.80 -23.17
C GLY A 241 -9.71 22.59 -22.61
N ILE A 242 -10.69 21.92 -22.04
CA ILE A 242 -11.90 22.53 -21.47
C ILE A 242 -11.64 22.86 -20.00
N LYS A 243 -11.55 24.15 -19.68
CA LYS A 243 -11.34 24.59 -18.30
C LYS A 243 -12.56 24.32 -17.45
N PRO A 244 -12.37 23.75 -16.24
CA PRO A 244 -13.49 23.49 -15.32
C PRO A 244 -14.11 24.79 -14.83
N ALA A 245 -15.44 24.80 -14.72
CA ALA A 245 -16.19 25.90 -14.13
C ALA A 245 -16.33 25.68 -12.61
N TYR A 246 -15.26 25.81 -11.86
CA TYR A 246 -15.32 25.69 -10.40
C TYR A 246 -16.06 26.87 -9.77
N LYS A 247 -16.93 26.58 -8.81
CA LYS A 247 -17.37 27.58 -7.85
C LYS A 247 -16.22 27.77 -6.85
N THR A 248 -15.53 28.88 -6.92
CA THR A 248 -14.51 29.21 -5.92
C THR A 248 -15.17 29.51 -4.58
N VAL A 249 -14.73 28.83 -3.54
CA VAL A 249 -15.07 29.17 -2.16
C VAL A 249 -13.99 30.14 -1.66
N ASP A 250 -14.43 31.23 -1.04
CA ASP A 250 -13.51 32.18 -0.40
C ASP A 250 -12.71 31.42 0.69
N GLU A 251 -11.41 31.25 0.48
CA GLU A 251 -10.52 30.50 1.37
C GLU A 251 -10.52 31.06 2.81
N VAL A 252 -10.78 32.35 2.97
CA VAL A 252 -10.87 32.99 4.30
C VAL A 252 -12.00 32.45 5.14
N LYS A 253 -13.04 31.88 4.52
CA LYS A 253 -14.22 31.33 5.23
C LYS A 253 -14.10 29.84 5.54
N VAL A 254 -13.07 29.18 5.05
CA VAL A 254 -12.87 27.74 5.28
C VAL A 254 -11.93 27.54 6.47
N ALA A 255 -12.45 27.01 7.57
CA ALA A 255 -11.61 26.64 8.72
C ALA A 255 -10.69 25.48 8.37
N LYS A 256 -9.38 25.68 8.52
CA LYS A 256 -8.41 24.58 8.41
C LYS A 256 -8.62 23.60 9.57
N ARG A 257 -8.70 22.31 9.26
CA ARG A 257 -8.89 21.23 10.25
C ARG A 257 -7.79 20.19 10.09
N PRO A 258 -6.54 20.49 10.46
CA PRO A 258 -5.47 19.52 10.45
C PRO A 258 -5.77 18.37 11.42
N PRO A 259 -5.25 17.17 11.17
CA PRO A 259 -5.31 16.08 12.14
C PRO A 259 -4.71 16.53 13.47
N ALA A 260 -5.31 16.13 14.58
CA ALA A 260 -4.84 16.44 15.92
C ALA A 260 -5.10 15.27 16.87
N LEU A 261 -4.28 15.16 17.91
CA LEU A 261 -4.54 14.21 19.00
C LEU A 261 -5.88 14.52 19.67
N CYS A 262 -6.62 13.48 20.01
CA CYS A 262 -7.93 13.60 20.67
C CYS A 262 -7.85 14.44 21.96
N PRO A 263 -8.94 15.15 22.36
CA PRO A 263 -9.03 15.75 23.67
C PRO A 263 -8.82 14.69 24.78
N GLY A 264 -7.98 14.99 25.77
CA GLY A 264 -7.67 14.05 26.86
C GLY A 264 -6.77 12.87 26.48
N CYS A 265 -6.25 12.82 25.25
CA CYS A 265 -5.33 11.75 24.83
C CYS A 265 -4.06 11.76 25.69
N PRO A 266 -3.65 10.62 26.31
CA PRO A 266 -2.46 10.54 27.15
C PRO A 266 -1.16 10.88 26.41
N HIS A 267 -1.10 10.65 25.10
CA HIS A 267 0.06 11.06 24.28
C HIS A 267 0.38 12.55 24.38
N ARG A 268 -0.61 13.40 24.64
CA ARG A 268 -0.38 14.84 24.80
C ARG A 268 0.52 15.16 25.99
N GLY A 269 0.29 14.53 27.15
CA GLY A 269 1.12 14.71 28.34
C GLY A 269 2.55 14.24 28.11
N PHE A 270 2.73 13.07 27.50
CA PHE A 270 4.02 12.52 27.16
C PHE A 270 4.84 13.46 26.26
N PHE A 271 4.32 13.86 25.10
CA PHE A 271 5.04 14.76 24.18
C PHE A 271 5.22 16.17 24.74
N TYR A 272 4.25 16.68 25.50
CA TYR A 272 4.40 17.96 26.17
C TYR A 272 5.58 17.94 27.14
N THR A 273 5.76 16.89 27.92
CA THR A 273 6.87 16.74 28.85
C THR A 273 8.21 16.68 28.10
N LEU A 274 8.33 15.87 27.07
CA LEU A 274 9.55 15.78 26.28
C LEU A 274 9.90 17.10 25.59
N SER A 275 8.91 17.86 25.09
CA SER A 275 9.12 19.12 24.38
C SER A 275 9.72 20.23 25.26
N LYS A 276 9.69 20.08 26.59
CA LYS A 276 10.25 21.08 27.52
C LYS A 276 11.78 21.09 27.56
N ASN A 277 12.42 20.02 27.15
CA ASN A 277 13.89 19.95 27.19
C ASN A 277 14.47 19.88 25.77
N LYS A 278 15.19 20.91 25.37
CA LYS A 278 15.81 21.01 24.03
C LYS A 278 16.96 20.03 23.77
N ASN A 279 17.42 19.34 24.82
CA ASN A 279 18.44 18.31 24.71
C ASN A 279 17.84 16.93 24.43
N TYR A 280 16.52 16.80 24.47
CA TYR A 280 15.84 15.58 24.09
C TYR A 280 15.66 15.55 22.58
N VAL A 281 16.00 14.41 21.99
CA VAL A 281 15.84 14.11 20.57
C VAL A 281 14.86 12.96 20.47
N VAL A 282 13.79 13.15 19.73
CA VAL A 282 12.69 12.18 19.63
C VAL A 282 12.64 11.59 18.23
N THR A 283 12.92 10.31 18.12
CA THR A 283 12.72 9.53 16.89
C THR A 283 11.41 8.78 17.00
N GLY A 284 10.46 9.16 16.18
CA GLY A 284 9.11 8.66 16.22
C GLY A 284 8.81 7.58 15.19
N ASP A 285 7.58 7.20 15.21
CA ASP A 285 7.00 6.15 14.41
C ASP A 285 5.63 6.59 13.89
N ILE A 286 4.96 5.78 13.10
CA ILE A 286 3.67 6.09 12.48
C ILE A 286 2.52 5.53 13.31
N GLY A 287 1.65 6.43 13.73
CA GLY A 287 0.44 6.20 14.51
C GLY A 287 -0.16 7.51 14.97
N CYS A 288 -1.13 7.49 15.88
CA CYS A 288 -1.67 8.73 16.47
C CYS A 288 -0.57 9.59 17.11
N TYR A 289 0.42 8.97 17.68
CA TYR A 289 1.57 9.62 18.32
C TYR A 289 2.48 10.36 17.33
N THR A 290 2.45 10.05 16.03
CA THR A 290 3.14 10.88 15.02
C THR A 290 2.73 12.35 15.12
N LEU A 291 1.45 12.60 15.48
CA LEU A 291 0.93 13.96 15.63
C LEU A 291 1.60 14.76 16.75
N GLY A 292 2.50 14.15 17.55
CA GLY A 292 3.41 14.84 18.44
C GLY A 292 4.36 15.80 17.73
N PHE A 293 4.58 15.65 16.40
CA PHE A 293 5.39 16.60 15.62
C PHE A 293 4.72 17.97 15.46
N ALA A 294 3.38 18.01 15.50
CA ALA A 294 2.60 19.20 15.17
C ALA A 294 2.53 20.20 16.35
N PRO A 295 2.35 21.50 16.08
CA PRO A 295 2.07 22.47 17.12
C PRO A 295 0.82 22.11 17.96
N PRO A 296 0.83 22.42 19.25
CA PRO A 296 1.84 23.13 20.05
C PRO A 296 2.97 22.23 20.59
N LEU A 297 2.92 20.92 20.34
CA LEU A 297 3.86 19.95 20.93
C LEU A 297 5.26 20.08 20.31
N ASN A 298 5.36 20.09 18.99
CA ASN A 298 6.62 20.20 18.23
C ASN A 298 7.70 19.26 18.77
N CYS A 299 7.34 18.02 19.08
CA CYS A 299 8.16 17.08 19.82
C CYS A 299 8.39 15.81 19.02
N MET A 300 9.05 15.93 17.87
CA MET A 300 9.51 14.81 17.08
C MET A 300 10.52 15.32 16.06
N ASP A 301 11.73 14.74 16.05
CA ASP A 301 12.82 15.17 15.18
C ASP A 301 12.87 14.32 13.88
N VAL A 302 12.53 13.05 13.97
CA VAL A 302 12.56 12.10 12.84
C VAL A 302 11.38 11.13 12.93
N CYS A 303 10.73 10.88 11.79
CA CYS A 303 9.77 9.80 11.61
C CYS A 303 9.93 9.27 10.18
N ILE A 304 10.21 7.98 10.02
CA ILE A 304 10.47 7.37 8.70
C ILE A 304 9.34 6.41 8.31
N CYS A 305 9.09 5.38 9.12
CA CYS A 305 8.11 4.34 8.84
C CYS A 305 7.67 3.64 10.13
N MET A 306 6.61 2.82 10.06
CA MET A 306 6.22 1.95 11.16
C MET A 306 7.37 0.99 11.51
N GLY A 307 7.76 0.98 12.79
CA GLY A 307 8.90 0.20 13.31
C GLY A 307 10.25 0.91 13.23
N GLY A 308 10.33 2.07 12.56
CA GLY A 308 11.57 2.81 12.38
C GLY A 308 12.05 3.62 13.60
N GLY A 309 11.18 3.92 14.56
CA GLY A 309 11.49 4.81 15.69
C GLY A 309 12.69 4.36 16.53
N PHE A 310 12.80 3.07 16.84
CA PHE A 310 13.92 2.53 17.60
C PHE A 310 15.20 2.48 16.77
N SER A 311 15.13 2.00 15.54
CA SER A 311 16.30 1.88 14.67
C SER A 311 16.89 3.23 14.28
N ALA A 312 16.05 4.22 13.97
CA ALA A 312 16.49 5.60 13.73
C ALA A 312 17.11 6.22 14.96
N GLY A 313 16.50 6.03 16.14
CA GLY A 313 17.03 6.49 17.43
C GLY A 313 18.38 5.89 17.76
N MET A 314 18.54 4.58 17.48
CA MET A 314 19.80 3.87 17.65
C MET A 314 20.90 4.48 16.76
N GLY A 315 20.60 4.72 15.49
CA GLY A 315 21.54 5.37 14.57
C GLY A 315 21.97 6.76 15.04
N MET A 316 21.02 7.59 15.49
CA MET A 316 21.32 8.93 16.04
C MET A 316 22.14 8.85 17.31
N ALA A 317 21.79 7.98 18.26
CA ALA A 317 22.54 7.79 19.49
C ALA A 317 23.98 7.36 19.24
N LYS A 318 24.21 6.46 18.27
CA LYS A 318 25.56 6.04 17.84
C LYS A 318 26.33 7.17 17.18
N SER A 319 25.70 8.02 16.39
CA SER A 319 26.31 9.19 15.79
C SER A 319 26.78 10.18 16.85
N PHE A 320 25.91 10.52 17.79
CA PHE A 320 26.25 11.40 18.92
C PHE A 320 27.40 10.83 19.76
N GLN A 321 27.36 9.53 20.04
CA GLN A 321 28.43 8.87 20.78
C GLN A 321 29.77 8.96 20.05
N ARG A 322 29.78 8.75 18.73
CA ARG A 322 30.98 8.84 17.88
C ARG A 322 31.55 10.26 17.85
N GLU A 323 30.68 11.27 17.81
CA GLU A 323 31.05 12.68 17.74
C GLU A 323 31.35 13.31 19.13
N GLY A 324 31.21 12.52 20.21
CA GLY A 324 31.45 13.00 21.57
C GLY A 324 30.36 13.92 22.10
N VAL A 325 29.18 13.91 21.52
CA VAL A 325 28.02 14.70 22.02
C VAL A 325 27.43 13.96 23.20
N THR A 326 27.48 14.62 24.37
CA THR A 326 27.11 14.03 25.69
C THR A 326 25.85 14.65 26.31
N ASP A 327 25.39 15.77 25.79
CA ASP A 327 24.26 16.54 26.32
C ASP A 327 22.93 16.15 25.67
N LYS A 328 22.91 15.32 24.64
CA LYS A 328 21.70 14.84 23.98
C LYS A 328 21.23 13.51 24.53
N VAL A 329 19.92 13.39 24.73
CA VAL A 329 19.24 12.15 25.12
C VAL A 329 18.26 11.77 24.02
N VAL A 330 18.44 10.59 23.45
CA VAL A 330 17.58 10.10 22.36
C VAL A 330 16.45 9.24 22.92
N PHE A 331 15.22 9.60 22.58
CA PHE A 331 14.01 8.83 22.86
C PHE A 331 13.52 8.22 21.55
N GLY A 332 13.47 6.90 21.48
CA GLY A 332 12.80 6.19 20.39
C GLY A 332 11.36 5.88 20.79
N VAL A 333 10.39 6.32 20.00
CA VAL A 333 8.98 6.23 20.38
C VAL A 333 8.21 5.43 19.33
N MET A 334 7.38 4.48 19.78
CA MET A 334 6.42 3.77 18.95
C MET A 334 5.20 3.30 19.74
N GLY A 335 4.14 2.89 19.05
CA GLY A 335 2.96 2.27 19.68
C GLY A 335 3.17 0.79 19.93
N ASP A 336 2.29 0.23 20.77
CA ASP A 336 2.26 -1.20 21.13
C ASP A 336 2.06 -2.12 19.93
N SER A 337 1.11 -1.83 19.07
CA SER A 337 0.88 -2.59 17.84
C SER A 337 2.14 -2.65 16.98
N THR A 338 2.75 -1.50 16.70
CA THR A 338 4.00 -1.41 15.94
C THR A 338 5.14 -2.15 16.61
N PHE A 339 5.23 -2.08 17.95
CA PHE A 339 6.22 -2.83 18.71
C PHE A 339 6.13 -4.34 18.43
N PHE A 340 4.92 -4.91 18.52
CA PHE A 340 4.73 -6.35 18.30
C PHE A 340 5.00 -6.78 16.85
N HIS A 341 4.63 -5.98 15.84
CA HIS A 341 4.79 -6.44 14.45
C HIS A 341 6.19 -6.17 13.87
N SER A 342 6.93 -5.14 14.33
CA SER A 342 8.24 -4.80 13.77
C SER A 342 9.22 -4.14 14.74
N GLY A 343 8.76 -3.59 15.87
CA GLY A 343 9.61 -2.87 16.81
C GLY A 343 10.49 -3.76 17.69
N MET A 344 10.12 -5.02 17.91
CA MET A 344 10.86 -5.97 18.75
C MET A 344 12.30 -6.17 18.26
N THR A 345 12.52 -6.23 16.96
CA THR A 345 13.86 -6.37 16.37
C THR A 345 14.73 -5.14 16.63
N GLY A 346 14.14 -3.93 16.55
CA GLY A 346 14.82 -2.69 16.90
C GLY A 346 15.17 -2.61 18.38
N ALA A 347 14.31 -3.11 19.27
CA ALA A 347 14.61 -3.20 20.70
C ALA A 347 15.78 -4.17 20.98
N ALA A 348 15.80 -5.34 20.38
CA ALA A 348 16.90 -6.29 20.47
C ALA A 348 18.22 -5.67 19.97
N GLU A 349 18.19 -4.91 18.90
CA GLU A 349 19.34 -4.19 18.32
C GLU A 349 19.97 -3.18 19.28
N ILE A 350 19.15 -2.45 20.04
CA ILE A 350 19.63 -1.48 21.03
C ILE A 350 20.51 -2.17 22.07
N ILE A 351 20.09 -3.32 22.60
CA ILE A 351 20.87 -4.09 23.57
C ILE A 351 22.09 -4.71 22.92
N TYR A 352 21.90 -5.40 21.79
CA TYR A 352 22.98 -6.10 21.10
C TYR A 352 24.16 -5.19 20.76
N ASN A 353 23.89 -3.97 20.33
CA ASN A 353 24.92 -3.00 19.95
C ASN A 353 25.19 -1.91 21.00
N ASN A 354 24.79 -2.08 22.26
CA ASN A 354 25.01 -1.12 23.34
C ASN A 354 24.55 0.30 22.97
N GLY A 355 23.29 0.44 22.56
CA GLY A 355 22.72 1.74 22.22
C GLY A 355 22.41 2.59 23.44
N ARG A 356 22.88 3.86 23.42
CA ARG A 356 22.60 4.82 24.49
C ARG A 356 21.36 5.64 24.14
N MET A 357 20.19 5.03 24.25
CA MET A 357 18.91 5.67 24.01
C MET A 357 17.84 5.11 24.95
N ILE A 358 16.72 5.79 25.02
CA ILE A 358 15.55 5.38 25.82
C ILE A 358 14.44 4.97 24.86
N PRO A 359 14.20 3.67 24.68
CA PRO A 359 13.04 3.21 23.90
C PRO A 359 11.76 3.38 24.73
N CYS A 360 10.72 3.94 24.10
CA CYS A 360 9.42 4.18 24.71
C CYS A 360 8.33 3.53 23.87
N VAL A 361 7.54 2.65 24.48
CA VAL A 361 6.33 2.09 23.87
C VAL A 361 5.11 2.78 24.48
N LEU A 362 4.30 3.41 23.64
CA LEU A 362 3.04 4.03 24.01
C LEU A 362 1.94 2.97 23.90
N ASP A 363 1.66 2.31 25.03
CA ASP A 363 0.76 1.18 25.12
C ASP A 363 -0.67 1.63 25.44
N ASN A 364 -1.56 1.51 24.48
CA ASN A 364 -3.00 1.70 24.65
C ASN A 364 -3.80 0.42 24.36
N ARG A 365 -3.10 -0.70 24.11
CA ARG A 365 -3.65 -2.04 23.82
C ARG A 365 -4.55 -2.10 22.60
N ILE A 366 -4.37 -1.19 21.64
CA ILE A 366 -5.19 -1.15 20.44
C ILE A 366 -4.47 -0.45 19.29
N THR A 367 -4.74 -0.87 18.05
CA THR A 367 -4.28 -0.17 16.84
C THR A 367 -5.28 0.92 16.49
N GLY A 368 -5.18 2.07 17.18
CA GLY A 368 -6.25 3.09 17.23
C GLY A 368 -6.51 3.81 15.91
N MET A 369 -5.44 4.26 15.20
CA MET A 369 -5.54 5.15 14.03
C MET A 369 -6.29 4.52 12.86
N THR A 370 -6.17 3.23 12.64
CA THR A 370 -6.69 2.51 11.48
C THR A 370 -8.05 1.84 11.71
N GLY A 371 -8.66 1.99 12.86
CA GLY A 371 -10.01 1.48 13.13
C GLY A 371 -10.14 0.59 14.36
N HIS A 372 -9.25 0.73 15.32
CA HIS A 372 -9.30 0.03 16.61
C HIS A 372 -9.18 -1.50 16.47
N GLN A 373 -8.22 -1.95 15.64
CA GLN A 373 -7.91 -3.37 15.52
C GLN A 373 -7.20 -3.89 16.76
N ASP A 374 -7.48 -5.14 17.11
CA ASP A 374 -6.77 -5.87 18.15
C ASP A 374 -5.29 -6.10 17.76
N ASN A 375 -4.44 -6.22 18.78
CA ASN A 375 -3.03 -6.57 18.64
C ASN A 375 -2.62 -7.58 19.73
N PRO A 376 -1.41 -8.14 19.72
CA PRO A 376 -1.01 -9.14 20.72
C PRO A 376 -1.07 -8.67 22.18
N GLY A 377 -1.15 -7.38 22.44
CA GLY A 377 -1.33 -6.79 23.78
C GLY A 377 -2.79 -6.62 24.20
N SER A 378 -3.77 -6.84 23.32
CA SER A 378 -5.20 -6.64 23.64
C SER A 378 -5.84 -7.78 24.43
N GLY A 379 -5.33 -9.01 24.28
CA GLY A 379 -5.91 -10.21 24.88
C GLY A 379 -6.98 -10.91 24.03
N TYR A 380 -7.09 -10.52 22.75
CA TYR A 380 -8.02 -11.11 21.80
C TYR A 380 -7.32 -11.53 20.50
N THR A 381 -7.82 -12.58 19.87
CA THR A 381 -7.44 -12.97 18.52
C THR A 381 -8.10 -12.05 17.49
N LEU A 382 -7.62 -12.11 16.25
CA LEU A 382 -8.24 -11.40 15.12
C LEU A 382 -9.72 -11.78 14.92
N MET A 383 -10.14 -12.98 15.33
CA MET A 383 -11.52 -13.47 15.24
C MET A 383 -12.36 -13.14 16.49
N GLY A 384 -11.79 -12.39 17.47
CA GLY A 384 -12.48 -11.96 18.68
C GLY A 384 -12.53 -13.02 19.79
N GLU A 385 -11.74 -14.09 19.70
CA GLU A 385 -11.61 -15.10 20.75
C GLU A 385 -10.63 -14.62 21.83
N GLU A 386 -10.83 -14.98 23.08
CA GLU A 386 -9.88 -14.70 24.16
C GLU A 386 -8.53 -15.35 23.90
N ALA A 387 -7.45 -14.63 24.11
CA ALA A 387 -6.07 -15.06 23.90
C ALA A 387 -5.15 -14.55 25.01
N PRO A 388 -4.00 -15.20 25.26
CA PRO A 388 -3.00 -14.67 26.16
C PRO A 388 -2.50 -13.28 25.73
N MET A 389 -2.53 -12.33 26.65
CA MET A 389 -2.03 -10.99 26.44
C MET A 389 -0.51 -10.95 26.58
N LEU A 390 0.19 -10.45 25.55
CA LEU A 390 1.63 -10.29 25.62
C LEU A 390 2.00 -8.99 26.36
N SER A 391 3.03 -9.09 27.21
CA SER A 391 3.52 -7.96 28.01
C SER A 391 4.75 -7.33 27.36
N VAL A 392 4.63 -6.07 26.98
CA VAL A 392 5.76 -5.24 26.48
C VAL A 392 6.86 -5.20 27.53
N GLU A 393 6.51 -4.94 28.80
CA GLU A 393 7.46 -4.89 29.94
C GLU A 393 8.28 -6.16 30.07
N SER A 394 7.62 -7.32 30.00
CA SER A 394 8.28 -8.63 30.11
C SER A 394 9.26 -8.87 28.95
N ILE A 395 8.92 -8.44 27.75
CA ILE A 395 9.79 -8.54 26.58
C ILE A 395 11.05 -7.67 26.75
N PHE A 396 10.91 -6.42 27.17
CA PHE A 396 12.05 -5.55 27.44
C PHE A 396 12.98 -6.12 28.52
N LYS A 397 12.42 -6.64 29.63
CA LYS A 397 13.20 -7.30 30.67
C LYS A 397 13.95 -8.53 30.14
N THR A 398 13.29 -9.32 29.30
CA THR A 398 13.89 -10.51 28.67
C THR A 398 15.07 -10.14 27.76
N TYR A 399 15.00 -9.01 27.06
CA TYR A 399 16.08 -8.51 26.25
C TYR A 399 17.25 -7.94 27.07
N GLY A 400 17.06 -7.70 28.37
CA GLY A 400 18.11 -7.18 29.27
C GLY A 400 18.08 -5.68 29.51
N PHE A 401 16.97 -5.02 29.21
CA PHE A 401 16.78 -3.61 29.62
C PHE A 401 16.63 -3.52 31.16
N ASP A 402 17.37 -2.63 31.79
CA ASP A 402 17.33 -2.34 33.22
C ASP A 402 17.69 -0.87 33.51
N PRO A 403 16.83 -0.07 34.14
CA PRO A 403 15.47 -0.41 34.56
C PRO A 403 14.46 -0.42 33.39
N VAL A 404 13.36 -1.19 33.54
CA VAL A 404 12.16 -1.07 32.72
C VAL A 404 11.09 -0.41 33.58
N LEU A 405 10.58 0.74 33.13
CA LEU A 405 9.58 1.52 33.86
C LEU A 405 8.25 1.52 33.10
N THR A 406 7.18 1.22 33.82
CA THR A 406 5.80 1.39 33.34
C THR A 406 5.19 2.61 34.04
N VAL A 407 4.73 3.57 33.26
CA VAL A 407 4.23 4.87 33.76
C VAL A 407 2.81 5.09 33.24
N ASP A 408 1.89 5.48 34.10
CA ASP A 408 0.59 6.00 33.70
C ASP A 408 0.69 7.51 33.45
N PRO A 409 0.55 7.99 32.21
CA PRO A 409 0.67 9.41 31.89
C PRO A 409 -0.48 10.26 32.43
N GLN A 410 -1.50 9.68 33.05
CA GLN A 410 -2.56 10.39 33.75
C GLN A 410 -2.30 10.52 35.25
N ASP A 411 -1.35 9.78 35.78
CA ASP A 411 -0.86 9.97 37.16
C ASP A 411 0.13 11.13 37.16
N LEU A 412 -0.26 12.21 37.80
CA LEU A 412 0.54 13.46 37.91
C LEU A 412 1.39 13.54 39.20
N ALA A 413 1.41 12.48 40.01
CA ALA A 413 2.15 12.45 41.28
C ALA A 413 3.66 12.21 41.09
#